data_d297ddd14016be41e7b01c801bc7ad92
#
_entry.id   d297ddd14016be41e7b01c801bc7ad92
#
_cell.length_a   1.000
_cell.length_b   1.000
_cell.length_c   1.000
_cell.angle_alpha   90.00
_cell.angle_beta   90.00
_cell.angle_gamma   90.00
#
_symmetry.space_group_name_H-M   'P 1'
#
loop_
_entity.id
_entity.type
_entity.pdbx_description
1 polymer ?
#
loop_
_entity_poly.entity_id
_entity_poly.type
_entity_poly.pdbx_seq_one_letter_code
_entity_poly.pdbx_strand_id
1 'polypeptide(L)'
;MEQFQLIWILLQVAFVGFLVILNGFFVAAEFALVKIRDSQLKPLINEGNPQAIMTGKVLDNLDTSLSACQLGITLASLALGWVGEPVFAALLEPVMHAMAIESEKVQHMMAFLFGFSAITFLHITAGEQAPKLMAIQKPLPTSLWVAKPLWLFCKISYPFIWALNKASNRMLHWVGIEPVSEHE
;
A
#
# COMPACT_ATOMS: atom_id res chain seq x y z
N MET A 1 10.17 33.68 7.01
CA MET A 1 9.89 32.89 5.79
C MET A 1 10.58 31.53 5.82
N GLU A 2 11.87 31.44 6.17
CA GLU A 2 12.62 30.16 6.23
C GLU A 2 12.03 29.08 7.15
N GLN A 3 11.57 29.47 8.36
CA GLN A 3 10.95 28.50 9.28
C GLN A 3 9.66 27.90 8.73
N PHE A 4 8.85 28.66 8.00
CA PHE A 4 7.62 28.16 7.39
C PHE A 4 7.90 27.20 6.25
N GLN A 5 8.91 27.48 5.43
CA GLN A 5 9.35 26.57 4.36
C GLN A 5 9.90 25.25 4.92
N LEU A 6 10.70 25.31 6.00
CA LEU A 6 11.23 24.12 6.64
C LEU A 6 10.12 23.24 7.22
N ILE A 7 9.15 23.82 7.91
CA ILE A 7 7.98 23.07 8.44
C ILE A 7 7.21 22.41 7.30
N TRP A 8 7.02 23.12 6.19
CA TRP A 8 6.31 22.59 5.03
C TRP A 8 7.02 21.38 4.42
N ILE A 9 8.34 21.45 4.24
CA ILE A 9 9.15 20.34 3.73
C ILE A 9 9.09 19.14 4.69
N LEU A 10 9.20 19.36 6.00
CA LEU A 10 9.10 18.31 7.00
C LEU A 10 7.74 17.60 6.98
N LEU A 11 6.65 18.35 6.80
CA LEU A 11 5.31 17.78 6.66
C LEU A 11 5.18 16.92 5.39
N GLN A 12 5.74 17.37 4.29
CA GLN A 12 5.75 16.62 3.03
C GLN A 12 6.57 15.32 3.16
N VAL A 13 7.75 15.38 3.75
CA VAL A 13 8.58 14.19 4.03
C VAL A 13 7.85 13.20 4.94
N ALA A 14 7.22 13.69 6.01
CA ALA A 14 6.41 12.86 6.89
C ALA A 14 5.23 12.21 6.15
N PHE A 15 4.60 12.93 5.23
CA PHE A 15 3.51 12.41 4.42
C PHE A 15 3.99 11.34 3.42
N VAL A 16 5.15 11.52 2.78
CA VAL A 16 5.80 10.47 1.96
C VAL A 16 6.07 9.23 2.79
N GLY A 17 6.64 9.37 3.99
CA GLY A 17 6.86 8.27 4.92
C GLY A 17 5.56 7.56 5.31
N PHE A 18 4.50 8.32 5.59
CA PHE A 18 3.18 7.77 5.86
C PHE A 18 2.62 6.96 4.68
N LEU A 19 2.76 7.44 3.45
CA LEU A 19 2.31 6.72 2.24
C LEU A 19 3.08 5.41 2.03
N VAL A 20 4.39 5.39 2.30
CA VAL A 20 5.21 4.16 2.25
C VAL A 20 4.72 3.14 3.28
N ILE A 21 4.46 3.58 4.52
CA ILE A 21 3.93 2.72 5.59
C ILE A 21 2.53 2.22 5.24
N LEU A 22 1.67 3.08 4.70
CA LEU A 22 0.33 2.72 4.27
C LEU A 22 0.35 1.68 3.15
N ASN A 23 1.24 1.85 2.17
CA ASN A 23 1.46 0.84 1.12
C ASN A 23 1.90 -0.50 1.74
N GLY A 24 2.90 -0.45 2.63
CA GLY A 24 3.39 -1.63 3.34
C GLY A 24 2.32 -2.33 4.19
N PHE A 25 1.39 -1.58 4.78
CA PHE A 25 0.24 -2.14 5.49
C PHE A 25 -0.63 -2.98 4.54
N PHE A 26 -1.02 -2.47 3.38
CA PHE A 26 -1.85 -3.22 2.43
C PHE A 26 -1.12 -4.41 1.83
N VAL A 27 0.17 -4.28 1.50
CA VAL A 27 1.01 -5.40 1.05
C VAL A 27 1.11 -6.49 2.12
N ALA A 28 1.36 -6.11 3.38
CA ALA A 28 1.40 -7.07 4.48
C ALA A 28 0.05 -7.76 4.69
N ALA A 29 -1.05 -7.02 4.56
CA ALA A 29 -2.39 -7.57 4.66
C ALA A 29 -2.67 -8.60 3.56
N GLU A 30 -2.41 -8.26 2.31
CA GLU A 30 -2.59 -9.15 1.16
C GLU A 30 -1.85 -10.48 1.35
N PHE A 31 -0.53 -10.41 1.61
CA PHE A 31 0.28 -11.61 1.74
C PHE A 31 0.00 -12.42 3.01
N ALA A 32 -0.37 -11.77 4.12
CA ALA A 32 -0.76 -12.49 5.34
C ALA A 32 -2.06 -13.27 5.15
N LEU A 33 -3.07 -12.67 4.51
CA LEU A 33 -4.36 -13.32 4.26
C LEU A 33 -4.24 -14.52 3.32
N VAL A 34 -3.41 -14.42 2.29
CA VAL A 34 -3.16 -15.53 1.36
C VAL A 34 -2.33 -16.65 2.00
N LYS A 35 -1.46 -16.31 2.98
CA LYS A 35 -0.49 -17.27 3.56
C LYS A 35 -0.96 -17.91 4.85
N ILE A 36 -1.92 -17.35 5.55
CA ILE A 36 -2.45 -17.90 6.80
C ILE A 36 -3.09 -19.27 6.56
N ARG A 37 -2.95 -20.17 7.54
CA ARG A 37 -3.53 -21.50 7.48
C ARG A 37 -4.70 -21.59 8.45
N ASP A 38 -5.77 -22.24 8.02
CA ASP A 38 -6.94 -22.56 8.86
C ASP A 38 -6.57 -23.25 10.15
N SER A 39 -5.62 -24.18 10.10
CA SER A 39 -5.13 -24.91 11.26
C SER A 39 -4.53 -24.04 12.37
N GLN A 40 -4.06 -22.84 12.00
CA GLN A 40 -3.51 -21.87 12.96
C GLN A 40 -4.59 -20.90 13.49
N LEU A 41 -5.60 -20.60 12.67
CA LEU A 41 -6.62 -19.61 13.01
C LEU A 41 -7.79 -20.21 13.78
N LYS A 42 -8.28 -21.39 13.38
CA LYS A 42 -9.46 -22.05 13.98
C LYS A 42 -9.36 -22.27 15.49
N PRO A 43 -8.23 -22.70 16.07
CA PRO A 43 -8.11 -22.83 17.52
C PRO A 43 -8.37 -21.51 18.25
N LEU A 44 -7.80 -20.39 17.74
CA LEU A 44 -7.97 -19.07 18.34
C LEU A 44 -9.41 -18.54 18.19
N ILE A 45 -10.11 -18.89 17.10
CA ILE A 45 -11.53 -18.56 16.95
C ILE A 45 -12.35 -19.33 17.99
N ASN A 46 -12.06 -20.63 18.19
CA ASN A 46 -12.77 -21.46 19.16
C ASN A 46 -12.53 -21.01 20.62
N GLU A 47 -11.38 -20.42 20.90
CA GLU A 47 -11.06 -19.78 22.19
C GLU A 47 -11.75 -18.41 22.36
N GLY A 48 -12.46 -17.93 21.34
CA GLY A 48 -13.15 -16.63 21.38
C GLY A 48 -12.27 -15.42 21.20
N ASN A 49 -11.08 -15.56 20.61
CA ASN A 49 -10.16 -14.43 20.38
C ASN A 49 -10.80 -13.43 19.38
N PRO A 50 -11.03 -12.16 19.78
CA PRO A 50 -11.74 -11.20 18.94
C PRO A 50 -11.00 -10.88 17.63
N GLN A 51 -9.67 -10.89 17.63
CA GLN A 51 -8.86 -10.64 16.44
C GLN A 51 -8.94 -11.82 15.47
N ALA A 52 -8.93 -13.05 15.99
CA ALA A 52 -9.07 -14.25 15.17
C ALA A 52 -10.47 -14.33 14.53
N ILE A 53 -11.51 -14.00 15.29
CA ILE A 53 -12.89 -13.92 14.76
C ILE A 53 -12.98 -12.87 13.65
N MET A 54 -12.34 -11.70 13.83
CA MET A 54 -12.32 -10.66 12.80
C MET A 54 -11.53 -11.11 11.56
N THR A 55 -10.40 -11.80 11.74
CA THR A 55 -9.61 -12.37 10.64
C THR A 55 -10.43 -13.41 9.88
N GLY A 56 -11.19 -14.26 10.57
CA GLY A 56 -12.11 -15.20 9.94
C GLY A 56 -13.12 -14.50 9.03
N LYS A 57 -13.77 -13.43 9.52
CA LYS A 57 -14.72 -12.63 8.71
C LYS A 57 -14.08 -12.01 7.46
N VAL A 58 -12.82 -11.61 7.52
CA VAL A 58 -12.09 -11.09 6.38
C VAL A 58 -11.78 -12.19 5.37
N LEU A 59 -11.43 -13.39 5.86
CA LEU A 59 -11.17 -14.57 5.04
C LEU A 59 -12.44 -15.16 4.39
N ASP A 60 -13.59 -15.06 5.06
CA ASP A 60 -14.88 -15.47 4.48
C ASP A 60 -15.24 -14.65 3.22
N ASN A 61 -14.62 -13.47 3.05
CA ASN A 61 -14.77 -12.61 1.87
C ASN A 61 -13.41 -12.28 1.27
N LEU A 62 -12.59 -13.31 1.01
CA LEU A 62 -11.19 -13.16 0.65
C LEU A 62 -11.02 -12.35 -0.63
N ASP A 63 -11.79 -12.61 -1.69
CA ASP A 63 -11.67 -11.89 -2.97
C ASP A 63 -11.94 -10.39 -2.83
N THR A 64 -12.98 -10.03 -2.08
CA THR A 64 -13.26 -8.62 -1.77
C THR A 64 -12.15 -7.99 -0.94
N SER A 65 -11.58 -8.73 0.00
CA SER A 65 -10.48 -8.27 0.86
C SER A 65 -9.19 -8.08 0.09
N LEU A 66 -8.86 -8.98 -0.84
CA LEU A 66 -7.71 -8.85 -1.74
C LEU A 66 -7.89 -7.67 -2.71
N SER A 67 -9.09 -7.50 -3.28
CA SER A 67 -9.40 -6.33 -4.12
C SER A 67 -9.26 -5.01 -3.35
N ALA A 68 -9.62 -4.99 -2.07
CA ALA A 68 -9.39 -3.85 -1.20
C ALA A 68 -7.90 -3.60 -0.96
N CYS A 69 -7.10 -4.64 -0.69
CA CYS A 69 -5.65 -4.50 -0.56
C CYS A 69 -5.04 -3.90 -1.83
N GLN A 70 -5.38 -4.43 -3.01
CA GLN A 70 -4.90 -3.93 -4.30
C GLN A 70 -5.31 -2.47 -4.55
N LEU A 71 -6.56 -2.09 -4.21
CA LEU A 71 -7.01 -0.70 -4.28
C LEU A 71 -6.16 0.19 -3.37
N GLY A 72 -5.92 -0.24 -2.13
CA GLY A 72 -5.10 0.50 -1.16
C GLY A 72 -3.65 0.66 -1.61
N ILE A 73 -3.02 -0.41 -2.12
CA ILE A 73 -1.67 -0.39 -2.71
C ILE A 73 -1.61 0.60 -3.87
N THR A 74 -2.57 0.53 -4.79
CA THR A 74 -2.60 1.40 -5.96
C THR A 74 -2.74 2.87 -5.58
N LEU A 75 -3.67 3.18 -4.67
CA LEU A 75 -3.89 4.57 -4.22
C LEU A 75 -2.66 5.12 -3.48
N ALA A 76 -2.04 4.33 -2.60
CA ALA A 76 -0.83 4.74 -1.88
C ALA A 76 0.35 4.96 -2.83
N SER A 77 0.54 4.05 -3.81
CA SER A 77 1.61 4.13 -4.81
C SER A 77 1.46 5.33 -5.73
N LEU A 78 0.24 5.60 -6.24
CA LEU A 78 -0.05 6.77 -7.08
C LEU A 78 0.14 8.08 -6.31
N ALA A 79 -0.34 8.14 -5.06
CA ALA A 79 -0.15 9.30 -4.21
C ALA A 79 1.34 9.53 -3.90
N LEU A 80 2.10 8.46 -3.64
CA LEU A 80 3.54 8.52 -3.41
C LEU A 80 4.29 9.06 -4.64
N GLY A 81 3.94 8.61 -5.83
CA GLY A 81 4.53 9.12 -7.08
C GLY A 81 4.24 10.61 -7.29
N TRP A 82 2.99 11.04 -7.01
CA TRP A 82 2.58 12.43 -7.20
C TRP A 82 3.22 13.40 -6.19
N VAL A 83 3.28 13.01 -4.92
CA VAL A 83 3.83 13.87 -3.85
C VAL A 83 5.34 13.77 -3.75
N GLY A 84 5.90 12.65 -4.13
CA GLY A 84 7.32 12.36 -3.93
C GLY A 84 8.25 13.22 -4.78
N GLU A 85 7.91 13.46 -6.05
CA GLU A 85 8.75 14.24 -6.97
C GLU A 85 9.03 15.67 -6.44
N PRO A 86 8.01 16.50 -6.10
CA PRO A 86 8.26 17.86 -5.61
C PRO A 86 9.01 17.90 -4.27
N VAL A 87 8.83 16.89 -3.41
CA VAL A 87 9.55 16.80 -2.13
C VAL A 87 11.05 16.61 -2.36
N PHE A 88 11.41 15.70 -3.25
CA PHE A 88 12.83 15.47 -3.56
C PHE A 88 13.45 16.63 -4.34
N ALA A 89 12.70 17.29 -5.22
CA ALA A 89 13.17 18.51 -5.88
C ALA A 89 13.55 19.59 -4.85
N ALA A 90 12.69 19.84 -3.87
CA ALA A 90 12.95 20.79 -2.80
C ALA A 90 14.13 20.38 -1.90
N LEU A 91 14.33 19.09 -1.65
CA LEU A 91 15.47 18.60 -0.86
C LEU A 91 16.80 18.69 -1.61
N LEU A 92 16.79 18.55 -2.94
CA LEU A 92 18.00 18.60 -3.77
C LEU A 92 18.38 20.03 -4.18
N GLU A 93 17.46 20.97 -4.16
CA GLU A 93 17.70 22.37 -4.54
C GLU A 93 18.94 22.99 -3.85
N PRO A 94 19.10 22.90 -2.50
CA PRO A 94 20.29 23.44 -1.84
C PRO A 94 21.61 22.80 -2.29
N VAL A 95 21.57 21.49 -2.59
CA VAL A 95 22.75 20.74 -3.05
C VAL A 95 23.14 21.19 -4.45
N MET A 96 22.17 21.38 -5.34
CA MET A 96 22.42 21.83 -6.71
C MET A 96 22.94 23.26 -6.75
N HIS A 97 22.44 24.15 -5.89
CA HIS A 97 22.98 25.48 -5.72
C HIS A 97 24.44 25.46 -5.23
N ALA A 98 24.78 24.60 -4.27
CA ALA A 98 26.15 24.44 -3.78
C ALA A 98 27.10 23.89 -4.84
N MET A 99 26.59 23.15 -5.84
CA MET A 99 27.36 22.63 -6.98
C MET A 99 27.45 23.63 -8.15
N ALA A 100 26.96 24.87 -7.99
CA ALA A 100 26.93 25.92 -9.02
C ALA A 100 26.23 25.47 -10.34
N ILE A 101 25.23 24.64 -10.24
CA ILE A 101 24.38 24.23 -11.37
C ILE A 101 23.32 25.33 -11.57
N GLU A 102 23.56 26.27 -12.48
CA GLU A 102 22.63 27.39 -12.71
C GLU A 102 21.51 27.08 -13.71
N SER A 103 21.67 26.04 -14.50
CA SER A 103 20.65 25.65 -15.50
C SER A 103 19.42 25.01 -14.88
N GLU A 104 18.29 25.71 -14.85
CA GLU A 104 17.01 25.20 -14.36
C GLU A 104 16.64 23.83 -14.97
N LYS A 105 16.88 23.66 -16.28
CA LYS A 105 16.60 22.39 -16.96
C LYS A 105 17.42 21.23 -16.41
N VAL A 106 18.70 21.48 -16.10
CA VAL A 106 19.59 20.46 -15.51
C VAL A 106 19.18 20.19 -14.07
N GLN A 107 18.82 21.22 -13.30
CA GLN A 107 18.33 21.06 -11.93
C GLN A 107 17.06 20.17 -11.90
N HIS A 108 16.07 20.45 -12.73
CA HIS A 108 14.86 19.63 -12.80
C HIS A 108 15.14 18.19 -13.23
N MET A 109 16.00 17.99 -14.22
CA MET A 109 16.36 16.65 -14.69
C MET A 109 17.07 15.83 -13.59
N MET A 110 18.00 16.44 -12.87
CA MET A 110 18.73 15.81 -11.77
C MET A 110 17.79 15.52 -10.58
N ALA A 111 16.94 16.48 -10.22
CA ALA A 111 15.93 16.31 -9.17
C ALA A 111 14.98 15.15 -9.49
N PHE A 112 14.49 15.09 -10.73
CA PHE A 112 13.66 13.99 -11.18
C PHE A 112 14.39 12.64 -11.11
N LEU A 113 15.59 12.55 -11.68
CA LEU A 113 16.36 11.30 -11.74
C LEU A 113 16.68 10.76 -10.35
N PHE A 114 17.25 11.58 -9.47
CA PHE A 114 17.61 11.17 -8.11
C PHE A 114 16.40 11.00 -7.23
N GLY A 115 15.43 11.90 -7.31
CA GLY A 115 14.19 11.83 -6.55
C GLY A 115 13.36 10.59 -6.89
N PHE A 116 13.15 10.36 -8.18
CA PHE A 116 12.44 9.16 -8.66
C PHE A 116 13.15 7.87 -8.23
N SER A 117 14.48 7.81 -8.38
CA SER A 117 15.26 6.64 -7.97
C SER A 117 15.18 6.39 -6.47
N ALA A 118 15.31 7.42 -5.64
CA ALA A 118 15.25 7.30 -4.18
C ALA A 118 13.85 6.88 -3.70
N ILE A 119 12.79 7.49 -4.25
CA ILE A 119 11.42 7.12 -3.91
C ILE A 119 11.13 5.69 -4.35
N THR A 120 11.50 5.32 -5.57
CA THR A 120 11.30 3.97 -6.10
C THR A 120 12.03 2.95 -5.23
N PHE A 121 13.26 3.22 -4.84
CA PHE A 121 14.02 2.34 -3.96
C PHE A 121 13.35 2.21 -2.58
N LEU A 122 12.94 3.31 -1.96
CA LEU A 122 12.25 3.32 -0.68
C LEU A 122 10.89 2.61 -0.75
N HIS A 123 10.12 2.87 -1.81
CA HIS A 123 8.83 2.26 -2.05
C HIS A 123 8.96 0.74 -2.20
N ILE A 124 9.86 0.27 -3.05
CA ILE A 124 10.07 -1.16 -3.27
C ILE A 124 10.59 -1.84 -1.99
N THR A 125 11.58 -1.25 -1.31
CA THR A 125 12.22 -1.92 -0.16
C THR A 125 11.34 -1.87 1.08
N ALA A 126 10.90 -0.69 1.51
CA ALA A 126 10.17 -0.49 2.76
C ALA A 126 8.64 -0.59 2.58
N GLY A 127 8.12 -0.17 1.42
CA GLY A 127 6.69 -0.20 1.13
C GLY A 127 6.19 -1.54 0.55
N GLU A 128 7.08 -2.38 0.02
CA GLU A 128 6.66 -3.64 -0.63
C GLU A 128 7.43 -4.85 -0.11
N GLN A 129 8.76 -4.95 -0.34
CA GLN A 129 9.52 -6.18 -0.06
C GLN A 129 9.58 -6.53 1.43
N ALA A 130 9.89 -5.57 2.29
CA ALA A 130 10.00 -5.83 3.73
C ALA A 130 8.65 -6.24 4.34
N PRO A 131 7.51 -5.54 4.11
CA PRO A 131 6.19 -5.95 4.58
C PRO A 131 5.76 -7.32 4.06
N LYS A 132 6.01 -7.61 2.78
CA LYS A 132 5.72 -8.90 2.14
C LYS A 132 6.47 -10.04 2.82
N LEU A 133 7.79 -9.90 3.01
CA LEU A 133 8.60 -10.93 3.65
C LEU A 133 8.16 -11.15 5.11
N MET A 134 7.85 -10.08 5.84
CA MET A 134 7.32 -10.16 7.20
C MET A 134 5.99 -10.93 7.24
N ALA A 135 5.07 -10.63 6.34
CA ALA A 135 3.77 -11.30 6.26
C ALA A 135 3.88 -12.78 5.90
N ILE A 136 4.80 -13.13 4.99
CA ILE A 136 5.06 -14.54 4.61
C ILE A 136 5.68 -15.32 5.77
N GLN A 137 6.60 -14.71 6.52
CA GLN A 137 7.28 -15.37 7.65
C GLN A 137 6.40 -15.48 8.89
N LYS A 138 5.54 -14.49 9.13
CA LYS A 138 4.67 -14.41 10.31
C LYS A 138 3.21 -14.16 9.91
N PRO A 139 2.56 -15.07 9.16
CA PRO A 139 1.24 -14.82 8.60
C PRO A 139 0.16 -14.66 9.69
N LEU A 140 0.17 -15.50 10.73
CA LEU A 140 -0.84 -15.43 11.79
C LEU A 140 -0.82 -14.10 12.56
N PRO A 141 0.27 -13.66 13.20
CA PRO A 141 0.27 -12.39 13.92
C PRO A 141 0.00 -11.20 13.01
N THR A 142 0.48 -11.24 11.76
CA THR A 142 0.23 -10.17 10.79
C THR A 142 -1.25 -10.09 10.42
N SER A 143 -1.90 -11.22 10.11
CA SER A 143 -3.33 -11.24 9.76
C SER A 143 -4.22 -10.80 10.93
N LEU A 144 -3.90 -11.20 12.17
CA LEU A 144 -4.62 -10.75 13.36
C LEU A 144 -4.56 -9.21 13.54
N TRP A 145 -3.40 -8.62 13.25
CA TRP A 145 -3.18 -7.18 13.38
C TRP A 145 -3.87 -6.39 12.27
N VAL A 146 -3.81 -6.84 11.01
CA VAL A 146 -4.35 -6.10 9.86
C VAL A 146 -5.85 -6.28 9.67
N ALA A 147 -6.47 -7.34 10.18
CA ALA A 147 -7.85 -7.70 9.87
C ALA A 147 -8.87 -6.60 10.19
N LYS A 148 -8.77 -5.97 11.37
CA LYS A 148 -9.74 -4.94 11.78
C LYS A 148 -9.66 -3.66 10.94
N PRO A 149 -8.48 -3.02 10.73
CA PRO A 149 -8.38 -1.85 9.88
C PRO A 149 -8.70 -2.16 8.40
N LEU A 150 -8.31 -3.34 7.90
CA LEU A 150 -8.64 -3.77 6.55
C LEU A 150 -10.16 -3.93 6.37
N TRP A 151 -10.84 -4.59 7.30
CA TRP A 151 -12.30 -4.74 7.27
C TRP A 151 -13.00 -3.38 7.21
N LEU A 152 -12.53 -2.40 7.99
CA LEU A 152 -13.08 -1.05 7.97
C LEU A 152 -12.85 -0.39 6.60
N PHE A 153 -11.65 -0.54 6.03
CA PHE A 153 -11.33 -0.03 4.69
C PHE A 153 -12.21 -0.69 3.62
N CYS A 154 -12.38 -2.01 3.65
CA CYS A 154 -13.29 -2.73 2.74
C CYS A 154 -14.71 -2.17 2.80
N LYS A 155 -15.22 -1.89 4.01
CA LYS A 155 -16.57 -1.35 4.19
C LYS A 155 -16.73 0.05 3.60
N ILE A 156 -15.73 0.92 3.80
CA ILE A 156 -15.73 2.30 3.28
C ILE A 156 -15.57 2.29 1.75
N SER A 157 -14.67 1.45 1.24
CA SER A 157 -14.32 1.40 -0.19
C SER A 157 -15.21 0.43 -0.99
N TYR A 158 -16.22 -0.17 -0.37
CA TYR A 158 -17.09 -1.19 -0.99
C TYR A 158 -17.65 -0.79 -2.36
N PRO A 159 -18.19 0.42 -2.57
CA PRO A 159 -18.72 0.81 -3.89
C PRO A 159 -17.65 0.80 -4.98
N PHE A 160 -16.40 1.19 -4.65
CA PHE A 160 -15.29 1.17 -5.60
C PHE A 160 -14.84 -0.27 -5.88
N ILE A 161 -14.71 -1.10 -4.84
CA ILE A 161 -14.33 -2.51 -4.96
C ILE A 161 -15.36 -3.26 -5.81
N TRP A 162 -16.65 -3.03 -5.56
CA TRP A 162 -17.72 -3.61 -6.36
C TRP A 162 -17.60 -3.22 -7.85
N ALA A 163 -17.34 -1.95 -8.13
CA ALA A 163 -17.19 -1.47 -9.50
C ALA A 163 -15.96 -2.10 -10.20
N LEU A 164 -14.84 -2.22 -9.49
CA LEU A 164 -13.61 -2.86 -9.99
C LEU A 164 -13.84 -4.35 -10.29
N ASN A 165 -14.44 -5.08 -9.34
CA ASN A 165 -14.72 -6.51 -9.51
C ASN A 165 -15.70 -6.75 -10.67
N LYS A 166 -16.73 -5.90 -10.79
CA LYS A 166 -17.67 -5.98 -11.91
C LYS A 166 -17.00 -5.70 -13.26
N ALA A 167 -16.09 -4.73 -13.32
CA ALA A 167 -15.31 -4.44 -14.53
C ALA A 167 -14.38 -5.60 -14.90
N SER A 168 -13.65 -6.13 -13.90
CA SER A 168 -12.75 -7.28 -14.07
C SER A 168 -13.49 -8.51 -14.58
N ASN A 169 -14.62 -8.88 -13.95
CA ASN A 169 -15.43 -10.01 -14.36
C ASN A 169 -15.96 -9.84 -15.79
N ARG A 170 -16.31 -8.61 -16.18
CA ARG A 170 -16.73 -8.32 -17.55
C ARG A 170 -15.60 -8.50 -18.57
N MET A 171 -14.38 -8.11 -18.20
CA MET A 171 -13.19 -8.33 -19.05
C MET A 171 -12.86 -9.82 -19.20
N LEU A 172 -12.93 -10.58 -18.10
CA LEU A 172 -12.71 -12.03 -18.11
C LEU A 172 -13.73 -12.74 -19.01
N HIS A 173 -14.99 -12.32 -18.93
CA HIS A 173 -16.05 -12.87 -19.79
C HIS A 173 -15.78 -12.62 -21.30
N TRP A 174 -15.21 -11.47 -21.68
CA TRP A 174 -14.82 -11.21 -23.08
C TRP A 174 -13.68 -12.11 -23.57
N VAL A 175 -12.83 -12.60 -22.66
CA VAL A 175 -11.72 -13.52 -22.98
C VAL A 175 -12.20 -15.00 -22.92
N GLY A 176 -13.48 -15.25 -22.60
CA GLY A 176 -14.06 -16.60 -22.52
C GLY A 176 -13.75 -17.32 -21.21
N ILE A 177 -13.34 -16.60 -20.16
CA ILE A 177 -13.11 -17.13 -18.83
C ILE A 177 -14.35 -16.84 -17.97
N GLU A 178 -15.02 -17.87 -17.49
CA GLU A 178 -16.10 -17.72 -16.52
C GLU A 178 -15.49 -17.39 -15.14
N PRO A 179 -15.89 -16.27 -14.50
CA PRO A 179 -15.47 -15.98 -13.15
C PRO A 179 -15.96 -17.08 -12.21
N VAL A 180 -15.11 -17.52 -11.29
CA VAL A 180 -15.49 -18.49 -10.25
C VAL A 180 -16.61 -17.85 -9.43
N SER A 181 -17.79 -18.47 -9.42
CA SER A 181 -18.91 -18.01 -8.61
C SER A 181 -18.55 -18.17 -7.13
N GLU A 182 -18.71 -17.13 -6.32
CA GLU A 182 -18.45 -17.10 -4.87
C GLU A 182 -19.35 -18.05 -4.04
N HIS A 183 -19.94 -19.06 -4.66
CA HIS A 183 -20.86 -20.02 -4.03
C HIS A 183 -20.57 -21.47 -4.48
N GLU A 184 -19.41 -21.99 -4.06
CA GLU A 184 -19.23 -23.44 -3.83
C GLU A 184 -18.33 -23.68 -2.62
#